data_37fb308700329d62504d34fa64969907
#
_entry.id   37fb308700329d62504d34fa64969907
#
_cell.length_a   1.000
_cell.length_b   1.000
_cell.length_c   1.000
_cell.angle_alpha   90.00
_cell.angle_beta   90.00
_cell.angle_gamma   90.00
#
_symmetry.space_group_name_H-M   'P 1'
#
loop_
_entity.id
_entity.type
_entity.pdbx_description
1 polymer ?
#
loop_
_entity_poly.entity_id
_entity_poly.type
_entity_poly.pdbx_seq_one_letter_code
_entity_poly.pdbx_strand_id
1 'polypeptide(L)'
;KFVFKNKIQRDFDIIISCGRKSVIPSIFLKKINSKKIKNIHIQNPKVNFQNFNYIISPEHDGLKGENIISSKGAIHYLTSAEIEEKKNFLSDRIIKEKKIITLILGGPNKYYKYSNQNILNIFSKISKQILNKKFQLIVIPSNRTPIKTIELAKKFFSDAHLIIDRVDKDAYLSSLGIADYIIVTCDSSSMISEAALTGKPLYVAMIPPSKKDTRFQKFRKLFEKMNIIREFDEKLETWNYEKLDETKRIAYEIKNKL
;
A
#
# COMPACT_ATOMS: atom_id res chain seq x y z
N LYS A 1 -0.74 0.69 -33.09
CA LYS A 1 -2.00 1.47 -33.17
C LYS A 1 -2.71 1.32 -31.84
N PHE A 2 -2.86 2.40 -31.07
CA PHE A 2 -3.72 2.41 -29.87
C PHE A 2 -5.15 2.57 -30.35
N VAL A 3 -6.00 1.59 -30.10
CA VAL A 3 -7.43 1.65 -30.42
C VAL A 3 -8.14 2.05 -29.12
N PHE A 4 -8.64 3.26 -29.05
CA PHE A 4 -9.54 3.66 -27.97
C PHE A 4 -10.92 3.06 -28.28
N LYS A 5 -11.37 2.11 -27.47
CA LYS A 5 -12.67 1.46 -27.61
C LYS A 5 -13.87 2.40 -27.36
N ASN A 6 -13.67 3.48 -26.64
CA ASN A 6 -14.71 4.45 -26.29
C ASN A 6 -14.39 5.81 -26.91
N LYS A 7 -15.43 6.56 -27.30
CA LYS A 7 -15.29 7.98 -27.67
C LYS A 7 -14.73 8.73 -26.46
N ILE A 8 -13.49 9.24 -26.58
CA ILE A 8 -12.92 10.08 -25.55
C ILE A 8 -13.63 11.43 -25.65
N GLN A 9 -14.30 11.83 -24.58
CA GLN A 9 -14.77 13.20 -24.43
C GLN A 9 -13.57 14.14 -24.61
N ARG A 10 -13.66 15.11 -25.52
CA ARG A 10 -12.52 16.00 -25.86
C ARG A 10 -12.47 17.26 -25.01
N ASP A 11 -13.41 17.45 -24.11
CA ASP A 11 -13.54 18.67 -23.30
C ASP A 11 -13.13 18.37 -21.85
N PHE A 12 -11.82 18.42 -21.61
CA PHE A 12 -11.23 18.27 -20.28
C PHE A 12 -9.99 19.17 -20.19
N ASP A 13 -9.70 19.67 -18.99
CA ASP A 13 -8.59 20.57 -18.71
C ASP A 13 -7.36 19.82 -18.17
N ILE A 14 -7.58 18.66 -17.54
CA ILE A 14 -6.54 17.89 -16.87
C ILE A 14 -6.59 16.43 -17.29
N ILE A 15 -5.43 15.84 -17.57
CA ILE A 15 -5.24 14.40 -17.75
C ILE A 15 -4.45 13.88 -16.57
N ILE A 16 -5.00 12.94 -15.81
CA ILE A 16 -4.25 12.18 -14.80
C ILE A 16 -4.05 10.76 -15.33
N SER A 17 -2.80 10.33 -15.39
CA SER A 17 -2.42 9.02 -15.91
C SER A 17 -1.52 8.29 -14.92
N CYS A 18 -1.62 6.94 -14.85
CA CYS A 18 -0.82 6.13 -13.94
C CYS A 18 -0.26 4.90 -14.65
N GLY A 19 1.03 4.63 -14.42
CA GLY A 19 1.71 3.44 -14.89
C GLY A 19 2.07 3.46 -16.38
N ARG A 20 2.89 2.48 -16.80
CA ARG A 20 3.51 2.45 -18.14
C ARG A 20 2.55 2.49 -19.31
N LYS A 21 1.41 1.79 -19.21
CA LYS A 21 0.47 1.66 -20.33
C LYS A 21 -0.23 2.97 -20.67
N SER A 22 -0.35 3.89 -19.72
CA SER A 22 -1.01 5.19 -19.91
C SER A 22 -0.08 6.33 -20.36
N VAL A 23 1.23 6.10 -20.41
CA VAL A 23 2.24 7.10 -20.80
C VAL A 23 1.97 7.66 -22.21
N ILE A 24 1.94 6.78 -23.22
CA ILE A 24 1.74 7.20 -24.61
C ILE A 24 0.33 7.76 -24.84
N PRO A 25 -0.74 7.13 -24.33
CA PRO A 25 -2.07 7.74 -24.41
C PRO A 25 -2.14 9.15 -23.81
N SER A 26 -1.54 9.38 -22.65
CA SER A 26 -1.53 10.71 -22.00
C SER A 26 -0.82 11.77 -22.85
N ILE A 27 0.35 11.43 -23.41
CA ILE A 27 1.11 12.34 -24.29
C ILE A 27 0.32 12.62 -25.58
N PHE A 28 -0.27 11.59 -26.18
CA PHE A 28 -1.06 11.71 -27.40
C PHE A 28 -2.27 12.62 -27.19
N LEU A 29 -3.05 12.38 -26.14
CA LEU A 29 -4.24 13.19 -25.82
C LEU A 29 -3.88 14.66 -25.59
N LYS A 30 -2.77 14.96 -24.94
CA LYS A 30 -2.29 16.32 -24.78
C LYS A 30 -1.95 16.97 -26.12
N LYS A 31 -1.36 16.22 -27.06
CA LYS A 31 -0.95 16.75 -28.37
C LYS A 31 -2.12 17.02 -29.31
N ILE A 32 -3.15 16.19 -29.30
CA ILE A 32 -4.29 16.33 -30.24
C ILE A 32 -5.35 17.31 -29.74
N ASN A 33 -5.26 17.75 -28.51
CA ASN A 33 -6.24 18.66 -27.95
C ASN A 33 -5.79 20.11 -28.20
N SER A 34 -6.66 20.94 -28.80
CA SER A 34 -6.40 22.34 -29.10
C SER A 34 -6.33 23.25 -27.87
N LYS A 35 -6.89 22.82 -26.75
CA LYS A 35 -6.82 23.53 -25.47
C LYS A 35 -5.48 23.26 -24.78
N LYS A 36 -5.00 24.21 -23.95
CA LYS A 36 -3.83 24.03 -23.08
C LYS A 36 -4.12 23.05 -21.93
N ILE A 37 -4.14 21.76 -22.25
CA ILE A 37 -4.38 20.70 -21.27
C ILE A 37 -3.14 20.49 -20.41
N LYS A 38 -3.33 20.38 -19.11
CA LYS A 38 -2.29 19.91 -18.16
C LYS A 38 -2.32 18.40 -18.05
N ASN A 39 -1.18 17.71 -18.22
CA ASN A 39 -1.08 16.28 -17.98
C ASN A 39 -0.17 15.96 -16.79
N ILE A 40 -0.68 15.14 -15.92
CA ILE A 40 -0.04 14.67 -14.69
C ILE A 40 0.15 13.17 -14.81
N HIS A 41 1.37 12.69 -14.56
CA HIS A 41 1.65 11.26 -14.61
C HIS A 41 2.10 10.75 -13.25
N ILE A 42 1.50 9.67 -12.79
CA ILE A 42 1.87 9.00 -11.54
C ILE A 42 2.80 7.83 -11.87
N GLN A 43 3.93 7.75 -11.21
CA GLN A 43 5.09 6.88 -11.40
C GLN A 43 6.09 7.38 -12.45
N ASN A 44 7.24 6.69 -12.53
CA ASN A 44 8.28 7.01 -13.52
C ASN A 44 7.80 6.64 -14.94
N PRO A 45 7.61 7.60 -15.85
CA PRO A 45 7.09 7.35 -17.19
C PRO A 45 8.09 6.64 -18.10
N LYS A 46 9.40 6.65 -17.76
CA LYS A 46 10.50 6.09 -18.58
C LYS A 46 10.63 6.69 -19.97
N VAL A 47 10.19 7.93 -20.15
CA VAL A 47 10.33 8.75 -21.35
C VAL A 47 10.76 10.16 -20.94
N ASN A 48 11.01 11.06 -21.90
CA ASN A 48 11.37 12.46 -21.60
C ASN A 48 10.29 13.11 -20.72
N PHE A 49 10.70 13.64 -19.57
CA PHE A 49 9.83 14.24 -18.54
C PHE A 49 9.14 15.52 -19.02
N GLN A 50 9.70 16.23 -19.98
CA GLN A 50 9.09 17.42 -20.60
C GLN A 50 7.76 17.14 -21.32
N ASN A 51 7.45 15.87 -21.61
CA ASN A 51 6.14 15.49 -22.14
C ASN A 51 5.00 15.67 -21.13
N PHE A 52 5.31 15.87 -19.85
CA PHE A 52 4.34 16.03 -18.77
C PHE A 52 4.48 17.39 -18.10
N ASN A 53 3.36 17.94 -17.65
CA ASN A 53 3.39 19.14 -16.82
C ASN A 53 3.90 18.77 -15.42
N TYR A 54 3.43 17.68 -14.84
CA TYR A 54 3.89 17.17 -13.57
C TYR A 54 4.02 15.64 -13.60
N ILE A 55 5.04 15.13 -12.89
CA ILE A 55 5.24 13.70 -12.67
C ILE A 55 5.31 13.51 -11.16
N ILE A 56 4.41 12.67 -10.63
CA ILE A 56 4.42 12.26 -9.23
C ILE A 56 5.20 10.97 -9.13
N SER A 57 6.30 10.97 -8.39
CA SER A 57 7.13 9.78 -8.24
C SER A 57 7.57 9.59 -6.80
N PRO A 58 7.53 8.35 -6.27
CA PRO A 58 8.07 8.08 -4.95
C PRO A 58 9.55 8.48 -4.84
N GLU A 59 9.93 9.08 -3.72
CA GLU A 59 11.30 9.55 -3.45
C GLU A 59 12.34 8.44 -3.62
N HIS A 60 11.99 7.21 -3.26
CA HIS A 60 12.86 6.05 -3.42
C HIS A 60 13.14 5.64 -4.88
N ASP A 61 12.39 6.17 -5.85
CA ASP A 61 12.67 6.01 -7.29
C ASP A 61 13.78 6.96 -7.78
N GLY A 62 14.11 7.98 -6.99
CA GLY A 62 15.25 8.89 -7.24
C GLY A 62 15.11 9.80 -8.45
N LEU A 63 13.88 10.07 -8.94
CA LEU A 63 13.66 11.01 -10.02
C LEU A 63 13.92 12.44 -9.55
N LYS A 64 14.54 13.24 -10.45
CA LYS A 64 14.82 14.67 -10.24
C LYS A 64 14.43 15.45 -11.48
N GLY A 65 13.90 16.65 -11.30
CA GLY A 65 13.48 17.57 -12.35
C GLY A 65 12.53 18.62 -11.82
N GLU A 66 12.40 19.75 -12.51
CA GLU A 66 11.54 20.87 -12.10
C GLU A 66 10.05 20.51 -12.06
N ASN A 67 9.65 19.58 -12.91
CA ASN A 67 8.27 19.08 -12.98
C ASN A 67 8.05 17.75 -12.20
N ILE A 68 8.99 17.37 -11.34
CA ILE A 68 8.88 16.18 -10.50
C ILE A 68 8.36 16.58 -9.12
N ILE A 69 7.26 15.97 -8.72
CA ILE A 69 6.72 16.06 -7.35
C ILE A 69 7.01 14.73 -6.65
N SER A 70 7.85 14.77 -5.63
CA SER A 70 8.23 13.58 -4.88
C SER A 70 7.19 13.23 -3.81
N SER A 71 6.77 11.96 -3.77
CA SER A 71 5.98 11.41 -2.68
C SER A 71 6.84 10.57 -1.74
N LYS A 72 6.56 10.62 -0.44
CA LYS A 72 7.23 9.77 0.55
C LYS A 72 6.82 8.31 0.36
N GLY A 73 5.52 8.07 0.25
CA GLY A 73 4.93 6.75 0.01
C GLY A 73 4.27 6.63 -1.37
N ALA A 74 3.59 5.52 -1.57
CA ALA A 74 2.76 5.32 -2.75
C ALA A 74 1.51 6.20 -2.68
N ILE A 75 1.09 6.74 -3.83
CA ILE A 75 -0.22 7.38 -3.97
C ILE A 75 -1.29 6.30 -4.03
N HIS A 76 -2.31 6.43 -3.21
CA HIS A 76 -3.43 5.50 -3.10
C HIS A 76 -4.76 6.25 -2.95
N TYR A 77 -5.85 5.55 -3.14
CA TYR A 77 -7.20 6.14 -3.08
C TYR A 77 -7.83 6.11 -1.67
N LEU A 78 -7.24 5.39 -0.72
CA LEU A 78 -7.80 5.29 0.62
C LEU A 78 -7.74 6.62 1.36
N THR A 79 -8.79 6.91 2.12
CA THR A 79 -8.90 8.07 2.99
C THR A 79 -9.14 7.65 4.44
N SER A 80 -8.76 8.51 5.40
CA SER A 80 -9.08 8.29 6.80
C SER A 80 -10.59 8.22 7.06
N ALA A 81 -11.39 8.95 6.25
CA ALA A 81 -12.84 8.93 6.35
C ALA A 81 -13.43 7.56 5.97
N GLU A 82 -12.96 6.95 4.87
CA GLU A 82 -13.40 5.59 4.48
C GLU A 82 -13.03 4.54 5.54
N ILE A 83 -11.83 4.66 6.14
CA ILE A 83 -11.40 3.75 7.21
C ILE A 83 -12.33 3.89 8.43
N GLU A 84 -12.68 5.10 8.83
CA GLU A 84 -13.57 5.33 9.98
C GLU A 84 -15.01 4.88 9.67
N GLU A 85 -15.52 5.14 8.48
CA GLU A 85 -16.85 4.67 8.03
C GLU A 85 -16.99 3.15 8.11
N LYS A 86 -15.95 2.42 7.69
CA LYS A 86 -15.96 0.95 7.66
C LYS A 86 -15.46 0.28 8.92
N LYS A 87 -15.04 1.03 9.92
CA LYS A 87 -14.42 0.53 11.15
C LYS A 87 -15.21 -0.60 11.82
N ASN A 88 -16.52 -0.51 11.84
CA ASN A 88 -17.38 -1.47 12.53
C ASN A 88 -17.78 -2.69 11.67
N PHE A 89 -17.31 -2.80 10.42
CA PHE A 89 -17.70 -3.90 9.52
C PHE A 89 -17.37 -5.30 10.07
N LEU A 90 -16.28 -5.42 10.83
CA LEU A 90 -15.88 -6.69 11.45
C LEU A 90 -16.26 -6.81 12.92
N SER A 91 -17.04 -5.88 13.50
CA SER A 91 -17.32 -5.80 14.95
C SER A 91 -17.90 -7.07 15.53
N ASP A 92 -18.81 -7.74 14.81
CA ASP A 92 -19.48 -8.99 15.27
C ASP A 92 -18.54 -10.20 15.30
N ARG A 93 -17.34 -10.07 14.72
CA ARG A 93 -16.31 -11.12 14.64
C ARG A 93 -15.11 -10.85 15.55
N ILE A 94 -15.16 -9.75 16.32
CA ILE A 94 -14.09 -9.30 17.20
C ILE A 94 -14.40 -9.63 18.65
N ILE A 95 -13.40 -10.16 19.34
CA ILE A 95 -13.47 -10.44 20.77
C ILE A 95 -13.16 -9.14 21.53
N LYS A 96 -14.17 -8.54 22.19
CA LYS A 96 -14.13 -7.17 22.74
C LYS A 96 -12.95 -6.87 23.67
N GLU A 97 -12.51 -7.83 24.48
CA GLU A 97 -11.43 -7.61 25.47
C GLU A 97 -10.03 -7.82 24.91
N LYS A 98 -9.91 -8.15 23.61
CA LYS A 98 -8.62 -8.43 23.00
C LYS A 98 -8.12 -7.26 22.16
N LYS A 99 -6.83 -7.02 22.24
CA LYS A 99 -6.13 -6.13 21.27
C LYS A 99 -6.06 -6.81 19.91
N ILE A 100 -6.14 -6.02 18.87
CA ILE A 100 -6.18 -6.51 17.49
C ILE A 100 -4.82 -6.36 16.82
N ILE A 101 -4.31 -7.48 16.32
CA ILE A 101 -3.18 -7.51 15.37
C ILE A 101 -3.76 -7.74 13.98
N THR A 102 -3.55 -6.80 13.06
CA THR A 102 -3.89 -6.99 11.64
C THR A 102 -2.65 -7.40 10.87
N LEU A 103 -2.64 -8.61 10.29
CA LEU A 103 -1.63 -9.08 9.35
C LEU A 103 -2.12 -8.90 7.92
N ILE A 104 -1.47 -8.04 7.14
CA ILE A 104 -1.77 -7.83 5.73
C ILE A 104 -0.76 -8.60 4.89
N LEU A 105 -1.26 -9.58 4.14
CA LEU A 105 -0.46 -10.42 3.26
C LEU A 105 -0.42 -9.84 1.85
N GLY A 106 0.77 -9.54 1.35
CA GLY A 106 1.00 -9.23 -0.05
C GLY A 106 0.98 -10.47 -0.92
N GLY A 107 1.95 -10.61 -1.80
CA GLY A 107 2.08 -11.77 -2.65
C GLY A 107 3.39 -11.79 -3.42
N PRO A 108 3.70 -12.89 -4.11
CA PRO A 108 4.95 -13.03 -4.82
C PRO A 108 5.14 -11.94 -5.87
N ASN A 109 6.37 -11.53 -6.03
CA ASN A 109 6.80 -10.64 -7.09
C ASN A 109 8.22 -11.02 -7.55
N LYS A 110 8.82 -10.21 -8.42
CA LYS A 110 10.16 -10.51 -8.96
C LYS A 110 11.29 -10.53 -7.90
N TYR A 111 11.04 -10.01 -6.70
CA TYR A 111 12.04 -9.95 -5.61
C TYR A 111 11.75 -10.92 -4.47
N TYR A 112 10.49 -11.20 -4.19
CA TYR A 112 10.06 -11.96 -3.03
C TYR A 112 9.26 -13.19 -3.44
N LYS A 113 9.68 -14.37 -2.91
CA LYS A 113 8.98 -15.64 -3.11
C LYS A 113 8.17 -16.00 -1.88
N TYR A 114 6.90 -16.33 -2.09
CA TYR A 114 5.98 -16.79 -1.05
C TYR A 114 6.07 -18.31 -0.90
N SER A 115 7.25 -18.81 -0.47
CA SER A 115 7.39 -20.23 -0.11
C SER A 115 6.68 -20.50 1.22
N ASN A 116 6.22 -21.73 1.42
CA ASN A 116 5.62 -22.14 2.70
C ASN A 116 6.54 -21.84 3.87
N GLN A 117 7.85 -22.09 3.73
CA GLN A 117 8.83 -21.83 4.78
C GLN A 117 8.90 -20.35 5.18
N ASN A 118 8.95 -19.44 4.19
CA ASN A 118 9.00 -18.00 4.46
C ASN A 118 7.72 -17.51 5.18
N ILE A 119 6.58 -18.03 4.77
CA ILE A 119 5.28 -17.66 5.37
C ILE A 119 5.14 -18.26 6.77
N LEU A 120 5.51 -19.52 6.97
CA LEU A 120 5.50 -20.17 8.29
C LEU A 120 6.43 -19.47 9.28
N ASN A 121 7.56 -18.94 8.84
CA ASN A 121 8.45 -18.16 9.70
C ASN A 121 7.76 -16.88 10.20
N ILE A 122 7.00 -16.18 9.33
CA ILE A 122 6.20 -15.01 9.75
C ILE A 122 5.10 -15.45 10.73
N PHE A 123 4.35 -16.49 10.41
CA PHE A 123 3.27 -16.98 11.26
C PHE A 123 3.77 -17.45 12.63
N SER A 124 4.92 -18.13 12.68
CA SER A 124 5.56 -18.55 13.94
C SER A 124 5.94 -17.36 14.82
N LYS A 125 6.47 -16.28 14.23
CA LYS A 125 6.78 -15.05 14.99
C LYS A 125 5.51 -14.41 15.56
N ILE A 126 4.44 -14.35 14.76
CA ILE A 126 3.15 -13.79 15.19
C ILE A 126 2.52 -14.69 16.27
N SER A 127 2.58 -16.02 16.11
CA SER A 127 1.97 -16.95 17.07
C SER A 127 2.49 -16.77 18.49
N LYS A 128 3.79 -16.44 18.65
CA LYS A 128 4.38 -16.12 19.96
C LYS A 128 3.69 -14.94 20.65
N GLN A 129 3.19 -13.97 19.90
CA GLN A 129 2.46 -12.81 20.46
C GLN A 129 1.05 -13.17 20.90
N ILE A 130 0.37 -14.05 20.14
CA ILE A 130 -1.02 -14.41 20.41
C ILE A 130 -1.18 -15.55 21.44
N LEU A 131 -0.09 -16.25 21.79
CA LEU A 131 -0.11 -17.33 22.80
C LEU A 131 -0.63 -16.88 24.17
N ASN A 132 -0.37 -15.64 24.57
CA ASN A 132 -0.82 -15.09 25.85
C ASN A 132 -2.31 -14.73 25.90
N LYS A 133 -3.06 -15.04 24.86
CA LYS A 133 -4.52 -14.78 24.69
C LYS A 133 -4.96 -13.31 24.81
N LYS A 134 -4.05 -12.36 24.90
CA LYS A 134 -4.35 -10.91 24.95
C LYS A 134 -4.69 -10.32 23.59
N PHE A 135 -4.41 -11.06 22.51
CA PHE A 135 -4.57 -10.58 21.14
C PHE A 135 -5.54 -11.46 20.34
N GLN A 136 -6.26 -10.83 19.45
CA GLN A 136 -6.91 -11.49 18.32
C GLN A 136 -6.19 -11.09 17.04
N LEU A 137 -5.89 -12.07 16.19
CA LEU A 137 -5.27 -11.85 14.89
C LEU A 137 -6.36 -11.75 13.82
N ILE A 138 -6.22 -10.76 12.93
CA ILE A 138 -6.98 -10.67 11.68
C ILE A 138 -5.96 -10.82 10.54
N VAL A 139 -6.16 -11.77 9.65
CA VAL A 139 -5.33 -11.96 8.45
C VAL A 139 -6.10 -11.48 7.23
N ILE A 140 -5.53 -10.53 6.50
CA ILE A 140 -6.11 -9.91 5.31
C ILE A 140 -5.26 -10.27 4.08
N PRO A 141 -5.81 -10.93 3.06
CA PRO A 141 -5.12 -11.17 1.81
C PRO A 141 -5.21 -9.97 0.86
N SER A 142 -4.25 -9.87 -0.03
CA SER A 142 -4.27 -8.99 -1.20
C SER A 142 -4.60 -9.77 -2.48
N ASN A 143 -4.84 -9.04 -3.59
CA ASN A 143 -5.03 -9.64 -4.92
C ASN A 143 -3.88 -10.56 -5.39
N ARG A 144 -2.69 -10.40 -4.81
CA ARG A 144 -1.49 -11.20 -5.14
C ARG A 144 -1.26 -12.36 -4.18
N THR A 145 -2.01 -12.44 -3.10
CA THR A 145 -1.82 -13.49 -2.08
C THR A 145 -2.24 -14.84 -2.66
N PRO A 146 -1.35 -15.83 -2.70
CA PRO A 146 -1.69 -17.16 -3.19
C PRO A 146 -2.74 -17.82 -2.30
N ILE A 147 -3.71 -18.53 -2.88
CA ILE A 147 -4.74 -19.28 -2.15
C ILE A 147 -4.10 -20.23 -1.12
N LYS A 148 -3.03 -20.92 -1.50
CA LYS A 148 -2.27 -21.81 -0.59
C LYS A 148 -1.75 -21.10 0.66
N THR A 149 -1.44 -19.79 0.58
CA THR A 149 -1.01 -18.99 1.75
C THR A 149 -2.18 -18.76 2.71
N ILE A 150 -3.40 -18.54 2.18
CA ILE A 150 -4.61 -18.36 2.97
C ILE A 150 -4.99 -19.71 3.65
N GLU A 151 -4.95 -20.81 2.91
CA GLU A 151 -5.17 -22.16 3.44
C GLU A 151 -4.16 -22.50 4.54
N LEU A 152 -2.89 -22.12 4.34
CA LEU A 152 -1.86 -22.29 5.35
C LEU A 152 -2.15 -21.47 6.61
N ALA A 153 -2.63 -20.23 6.48
CA ALA A 153 -3.04 -19.41 7.62
C ALA A 153 -4.20 -20.06 8.40
N LYS A 154 -5.23 -20.55 7.69
CA LYS A 154 -6.38 -21.26 8.31
C LYS A 154 -5.96 -22.53 9.07
N LYS A 155 -4.95 -23.25 8.58
CA LYS A 155 -4.42 -24.44 9.26
C LYS A 155 -3.51 -24.11 10.43
N PHE A 156 -2.81 -22.98 10.36
CA PHE A 156 -1.81 -22.59 11.34
C PHE A 156 -2.42 -21.87 12.55
N PHE A 157 -3.39 -21.00 12.32
CA PHE A 157 -4.05 -20.24 13.38
C PHE A 157 -5.38 -20.88 13.76
N SER A 158 -5.72 -20.86 15.07
CA SER A 158 -6.98 -21.38 15.57
C SER A 158 -8.17 -20.52 15.16
N ASP A 159 -9.39 -21.06 15.31
CA ASP A 159 -10.66 -20.38 15.00
C ASP A 159 -10.94 -19.15 15.90
N ALA A 160 -10.15 -18.96 16.96
CA ALA A 160 -10.19 -17.72 17.76
C ALA A 160 -9.66 -16.49 17.01
N HIS A 161 -9.04 -16.70 15.84
CA HIS A 161 -8.50 -15.67 14.98
C HIS A 161 -9.31 -15.57 13.68
N LEU A 162 -9.28 -14.39 13.06
CA LEU A 162 -10.09 -14.13 11.89
C LEU A 162 -9.22 -14.17 10.62
N ILE A 163 -9.44 -15.18 9.78
CA ILE A 163 -8.77 -15.30 8.49
C ILE A 163 -9.76 -14.91 7.39
N ILE A 164 -9.54 -13.78 6.74
CA ILE A 164 -10.32 -13.36 5.57
C ILE A 164 -9.83 -14.18 4.37
N ASP A 165 -10.72 -14.91 3.71
CA ASP A 165 -10.35 -15.90 2.69
C ASP A 165 -10.32 -15.37 1.27
N ARG A 166 -10.86 -14.18 1.05
CA ARG A 166 -10.87 -13.48 -0.24
C ARG A 166 -10.56 -12.01 -0.07
N VAL A 167 -10.23 -11.35 -1.17
CA VAL A 167 -10.06 -9.89 -1.17
C VAL A 167 -11.40 -9.23 -0.90
N ASP A 168 -11.46 -8.47 0.18
CA ASP A 168 -12.64 -7.76 0.65
C ASP A 168 -12.22 -6.37 1.11
N LYS A 169 -12.69 -5.33 0.40
CA LYS A 169 -12.33 -3.94 0.69
C LYS A 169 -12.83 -3.50 2.07
N ASP A 170 -14.06 -3.87 2.43
CA ASP A 170 -14.67 -3.41 3.69
C ASP A 170 -13.99 -4.10 4.89
N ALA A 171 -13.66 -5.40 4.76
CA ALA A 171 -12.85 -6.10 5.76
C ALA A 171 -11.44 -5.49 5.90
N TYR A 172 -10.81 -5.11 4.78
CA TYR A 172 -9.51 -4.45 4.80
C TYR A 172 -9.57 -3.11 5.54
N LEU A 173 -10.52 -2.23 5.18
CA LEU A 173 -10.70 -0.93 5.82
C LEU A 173 -11.03 -1.07 7.30
N SER A 174 -11.95 -1.99 7.65
CA SER A 174 -12.29 -2.27 9.04
C SER A 174 -11.06 -2.74 9.83
N SER A 175 -10.29 -3.68 9.29
CA SER A 175 -9.09 -4.18 9.95
C SER A 175 -8.04 -3.09 10.22
N LEU A 176 -7.87 -2.13 9.30
CA LEU A 176 -7.03 -0.95 9.51
C LEU A 176 -7.60 -0.04 10.61
N GLY A 177 -8.93 0.16 10.61
CA GLY A 177 -9.63 1.00 11.58
C GLY A 177 -9.57 0.50 13.01
N ILE A 178 -9.71 -0.82 13.24
CA ILE A 178 -9.77 -1.43 14.58
C ILE A 178 -8.43 -1.94 15.11
N ALA A 179 -7.40 -2.09 14.26
CA ALA A 179 -6.09 -2.60 14.70
C ALA A 179 -5.48 -1.79 15.84
N ASP A 180 -4.85 -2.46 16.81
CA ASP A 180 -3.88 -1.87 17.72
C ASP A 180 -2.47 -1.93 17.13
N TYR A 181 -2.19 -2.98 16.37
CA TYR A 181 -0.92 -3.20 15.67
C TYR A 181 -1.18 -3.68 14.25
N ILE A 182 -0.42 -3.15 13.30
CA ILE A 182 -0.51 -3.57 11.91
C ILE A 182 0.82 -4.18 11.50
N ILE A 183 0.77 -5.36 10.88
CA ILE A 183 1.93 -6.06 10.32
C ILE A 183 1.68 -6.22 8.83
N VAL A 184 2.59 -5.74 7.98
CA VAL A 184 2.48 -5.85 6.51
C VAL A 184 3.70 -6.61 5.99
N THR A 185 3.51 -7.54 5.06
CA THR A 185 4.66 -8.19 4.41
C THR A 185 5.45 -7.24 3.54
N CYS A 186 6.78 -7.36 3.52
CA CYS A 186 7.71 -6.38 2.95
C CYS A 186 7.64 -6.18 1.43
N ASP A 187 6.88 -7.00 0.71
CA ASP A 187 6.79 -7.03 -0.74
C ASP A 187 5.88 -5.95 -1.36
N SER A 188 5.18 -5.17 -0.55
CA SER A 188 4.21 -4.17 -1.03
C SER A 188 4.39 -2.80 -0.38
N SER A 189 5.09 -1.90 -1.07
CA SER A 189 5.18 -0.49 -0.66
C SER A 189 3.82 0.21 -0.64
N SER A 190 2.87 -0.20 -1.48
CA SER A 190 1.52 0.39 -1.50
C SER A 190 0.76 0.08 -0.22
N MET A 191 0.69 -1.19 0.21
CA MET A 191 -0.04 -1.57 1.44
C MET A 191 0.62 -0.97 2.69
N ILE A 192 1.96 -0.86 2.72
CA ILE A 192 2.67 -0.17 3.80
C ILE A 192 2.29 1.32 3.82
N SER A 193 2.20 1.97 2.65
CA SER A 193 1.79 3.38 2.56
C SER A 193 0.31 3.59 2.96
N GLU A 194 -0.57 2.68 2.57
CA GLU A 194 -1.97 2.67 2.96
C GLU A 194 -2.13 2.51 4.49
N ALA A 195 -1.40 1.57 5.09
CA ALA A 195 -1.40 1.36 6.53
C ALA A 195 -0.84 2.57 7.31
N ALA A 196 0.14 3.29 6.73
CA ALA A 196 0.75 4.48 7.32
C ALA A 196 -0.26 5.64 7.50
N LEU A 197 -1.38 5.63 6.76
CA LEU A 197 -2.48 6.58 6.93
C LEU A 197 -3.16 6.49 8.31
N THR A 198 -3.02 5.35 8.99
CA THR A 198 -3.69 5.11 10.28
C THR A 198 -3.02 5.79 11.47
N GLY A 199 -1.70 6.02 11.41
CA GLY A 199 -0.90 6.50 12.56
C GLY A 199 -0.65 5.44 13.63
N LYS A 200 -1.04 4.18 13.39
CA LYS A 200 -0.91 3.06 14.34
C LYS A 200 0.46 2.39 14.21
N PRO A 201 0.97 1.75 15.27
CA PRO A 201 2.20 0.96 15.21
C PRO A 201 2.20 0.02 14.01
N LEU A 202 3.11 0.27 13.05
CA LEU A 202 3.17 -0.41 11.77
C LEU A 202 4.47 -1.18 11.62
N TYR A 203 4.35 -2.49 11.57
CA TYR A 203 5.49 -3.39 11.39
C TYR A 203 5.58 -3.94 9.97
N VAL A 204 6.80 -4.22 9.55
CA VAL A 204 7.07 -4.88 8.28
C VAL A 204 7.63 -6.27 8.54
N ALA A 205 6.88 -7.30 8.14
CA ALA A 205 7.32 -8.68 8.21
C ALA A 205 8.21 -9.00 7.00
N MET A 206 9.47 -9.33 7.28
CA MET A 206 10.48 -9.54 6.25
C MET A 206 10.40 -10.93 5.63
N ILE A 207 10.47 -10.96 4.29
CA ILE A 207 10.68 -12.14 3.47
C ILE A 207 12.07 -12.01 2.84
N PRO A 208 12.95 -13.00 2.90
CA PRO A 208 14.24 -12.94 2.25
C PRO A 208 14.10 -12.68 0.74
N PRO A 209 14.75 -11.65 0.19
CA PRO A 209 14.65 -11.34 -1.22
C PRO A 209 15.43 -12.36 -2.06
N SER A 210 14.86 -12.81 -3.17
CA SER A 210 15.52 -13.71 -4.13
C SER A 210 16.56 -13.02 -5.02
N LYS A 211 16.59 -11.69 -5.00
CA LYS A 211 17.57 -10.82 -5.68
C LYS A 211 17.58 -9.45 -5.05
N LYS A 212 18.63 -8.65 -5.36
CA LYS A 212 18.80 -7.29 -4.82
C LYS A 212 17.54 -6.43 -5.00
N ASP A 213 16.95 -5.99 -3.88
CA ASP A 213 15.69 -5.23 -3.80
C ASP A 213 15.89 -3.76 -3.40
N THR A 214 16.93 -3.13 -3.92
CA THR A 214 17.41 -1.78 -3.54
C THR A 214 16.27 -0.74 -3.44
N ARG A 215 15.27 -0.82 -4.33
CA ARG A 215 14.12 0.09 -4.31
C ARG A 215 13.30 -0.08 -3.03
N PHE A 216 13.00 -1.31 -2.64
CA PHE A 216 12.26 -1.61 -1.41
C PHE A 216 13.07 -1.29 -0.15
N GLN A 217 14.39 -1.51 -0.18
CA GLN A 217 15.28 -1.12 0.92
C GLN A 217 15.29 0.39 1.12
N LYS A 218 15.41 1.19 0.04
CA LYS A 218 15.34 2.66 0.12
C LYS A 218 13.99 3.13 0.68
N PHE A 219 12.89 2.52 0.24
CA PHE A 219 11.55 2.81 0.75
C PHE A 219 11.45 2.53 2.25
N ARG A 220 11.84 1.33 2.69
CA ARG A 220 11.81 0.97 4.12
C ARG A 220 12.67 1.90 4.97
N LYS A 221 13.92 2.16 4.56
CA LYS A 221 14.81 3.11 5.26
C LYS A 221 14.22 4.51 5.40
N LEU A 222 13.51 5.00 4.38
CA LEU A 222 12.81 6.28 4.46
C LEU A 222 11.71 6.24 5.52
N PHE A 223 10.88 5.20 5.54
CA PHE A 223 9.78 5.05 6.49
C PHE A 223 10.28 4.78 7.92
N GLU A 224 11.38 4.05 8.09
CA GLU A 224 12.08 3.87 9.38
C GLU A 224 12.59 5.22 9.91
N LYS A 225 13.28 6.00 9.05
CA LYS A 225 13.76 7.35 9.40
C LYS A 225 12.61 8.30 9.81
N MET A 226 11.45 8.14 9.22
CA MET A 226 10.23 8.88 9.58
C MET A 226 9.52 8.31 10.82
N ASN A 227 10.08 7.28 11.46
CA ASN A 227 9.49 6.55 12.59
C ASN A 227 8.09 5.96 12.29
N ILE A 228 7.78 5.71 11.01
CA ILE A 228 6.49 5.14 10.57
C ILE A 228 6.48 3.63 10.76
N ILE A 229 7.56 2.95 10.35
CA ILE A 229 7.65 1.48 10.40
C ILE A 229 8.78 1.01 11.30
N ARG A 230 8.63 -0.22 11.80
CA ARG A 230 9.70 -1.04 12.38
C ARG A 230 9.69 -2.43 11.75
N GLU A 231 10.84 -3.08 11.69
CA GLU A 231 10.90 -4.48 11.32
C GLU A 231 10.22 -5.33 12.40
N PHE A 232 9.42 -6.32 11.99
CA PHE A 232 8.76 -7.23 12.91
C PHE A 232 9.72 -8.37 13.33
N ASP A 233 10.17 -8.33 14.56
CA ASP A 233 11.13 -9.28 15.14
C ASP A 233 10.60 -10.04 16.36
N GLU A 234 9.30 -10.25 16.46
CA GLU A 234 8.60 -10.95 17.55
C GLU A 234 8.21 -10.07 18.76
N LYS A 235 8.52 -8.77 18.78
CA LYS A 235 8.05 -7.87 19.83
C LYS A 235 7.06 -6.84 19.30
N LEU A 236 6.04 -6.57 20.09
CA LEU A 236 5.08 -5.51 19.82
C LEU A 236 5.28 -4.38 20.81
N GLU A 237 5.64 -3.22 20.29
CA GLU A 237 5.80 -1.98 21.04
C GLU A 237 4.79 -0.96 20.54
N THR A 238 4.37 -0.06 21.40
CA THR A 238 3.50 1.05 21.02
C THR A 238 4.33 2.29 20.78
N TRP A 239 4.12 2.94 19.65
CA TRP A 239 4.66 4.27 19.34
C TRP A 239 3.68 5.06 18.49
N ASN A 240 3.92 6.34 18.38
CA ASN A 240 3.13 7.26 17.58
C ASN A 240 3.99 7.84 16.46
N TYR A 241 3.38 8.10 15.32
CA TYR A 241 3.93 8.86 14.21
C TYR A 241 2.83 9.70 13.54
N GLU A 242 3.23 10.73 12.81
CA GLU A 242 2.29 11.54 12.04
C GLU A 242 1.70 10.73 10.88
N LYS A 243 0.37 10.71 10.76
CA LYS A 243 -0.34 10.01 9.67
C LYS A 243 0.17 10.48 8.32
N LEU A 244 0.54 9.54 7.47
CA LEU A 244 1.09 9.84 6.15
C LEU A 244 -0.02 9.85 5.10
N ASP A 245 -0.58 11.03 4.78
CA ASP A 245 -1.55 11.22 3.68
C ASP A 245 -0.91 11.92 2.49
N GLU A 246 -0.09 11.18 1.75
CA GLU A 246 0.62 11.70 0.58
C GLU A 246 -0.31 12.06 -0.57
N THR A 247 -1.42 11.37 -0.71
CA THR A 247 -2.42 11.69 -1.75
C THR A 247 -3.00 13.08 -1.54
N LYS A 248 -3.41 13.40 -0.31
CA LYS A 248 -3.93 14.73 0.04
C LYS A 248 -2.86 15.82 -0.10
N ARG A 249 -1.65 15.57 0.41
CA ARG A 249 -0.54 16.53 0.31
C ARG A 249 -0.21 16.87 -1.14
N ILE A 250 -0.07 15.86 -2.00
CA ILE A 250 0.27 16.04 -3.40
C ILE A 250 -0.88 16.67 -4.19
N ALA A 251 -2.12 16.29 -3.92
CA ALA A 251 -3.28 16.91 -4.53
C ALA A 251 -3.33 18.42 -4.25
N TYR A 252 -3.04 18.81 -2.99
CA TYR A 252 -2.95 20.22 -2.61
C TYR A 252 -1.78 20.94 -3.31
N GLU A 253 -0.61 20.33 -3.37
CA GLU A 253 0.56 20.90 -4.07
C GLU A 253 0.28 21.10 -5.56
N ILE A 254 -0.35 20.13 -6.23
CA ILE A 254 -0.71 20.24 -7.65
C ILE A 254 -1.75 21.34 -7.86
N LYS A 255 -2.78 21.40 -7.01
CA LYS A 255 -3.82 22.44 -7.11
C LYS A 255 -3.23 23.85 -7.09
N ASN A 256 -2.20 24.08 -6.31
CA ASN A 256 -1.54 25.38 -6.23
C ASN A 256 -0.58 25.69 -7.42
N LYS A 257 -0.29 24.69 -8.26
CA LYS A 257 0.60 24.80 -9.42
C LYS A 257 -0.15 24.81 -10.76
N LEU A 258 -1.44 24.52 -10.77
CA LEU A 258 -2.30 24.52 -11.97
C LEU A 258 -2.84 25.90 -12.27
#